data_da5bae8985f0c98791f25cba12133f89
#
_entry.id   da5bae8985f0c98791f25cba12133f89
#
_cell.length_a   1.000
_cell.length_b   1.000
_cell.length_c   1.000
_cell.angle_alpha   90.00
_cell.angle_beta   90.00
_cell.angle_gamma   90.00
#
_symmetry.space_group_name_H-M   'P 1'
#
loop_
_entity.id
_entity.type
_entity.pdbx_description
1 polymer ?
#
loop_
_entity_poly.entity_id
_entity_poly.type
_entity_poly.pdbx_seq_one_letter_code
_entity_poly.pdbx_strand_id
1 'polypeptide(L)'
;MLLPETVTIAFRQLSARLRPSWGGRMTHLHHEDHGDILVPTAGESFDPLNWPRAGAYPLIPYHNRLYGSSFVHADIRHDLLPHPALSPDAMHGPAHRRSWDISSLAADQCTLVLDYKADAEWPFSFRAEQSFMLESNRLTVELSITNLENRPVPVSLGWHPYFSAELGCDASTDAKLQYPLDVQNVPTGQQAVPRSKPTIPATTGYTLHFTDWSYARIGFDSFSLLLEADPVFSNLAAHRMDRYLCLEPVSMVAGALGLPEPERNGRGVETISPGQRLSGCIRLSIES
;
A
#
# COMPACT_ATOMS: atom_id res chain seq x y z
N MET A 1 -19.52 18.57 -14.19
CA MET A 1 -20.25 17.96 -13.05
C MET A 1 -19.23 17.78 -11.95
N LEU A 2 -19.45 18.32 -10.75
CA LEU A 2 -18.53 18.07 -9.63
C LEU A 2 -18.58 16.58 -9.30
N LEU A 3 -17.41 15.93 -9.19
CA LEU A 3 -17.32 14.54 -8.77
C LEU A 3 -17.87 14.40 -7.34
N PRO A 4 -18.56 13.31 -6.99
CA PRO A 4 -19.03 13.10 -5.63
C PRO A 4 -17.82 13.05 -4.68
N GLU A 5 -17.93 13.78 -3.57
CA GLU A 5 -16.86 13.82 -2.55
C GLU A 5 -16.61 12.44 -1.94
N THR A 6 -17.65 11.62 -1.86
CA THR A 6 -17.62 10.25 -1.34
C THR A 6 -18.36 9.32 -2.29
N VAL A 7 -17.75 8.20 -2.63
CA VAL A 7 -18.36 7.11 -3.39
C VAL A 7 -18.59 5.92 -2.49
N THR A 8 -19.75 5.29 -2.59
CA THR A 8 -20.06 4.03 -1.88
C THR A 8 -20.30 2.94 -2.91
N ILE A 9 -19.64 1.81 -2.72
CA ILE A 9 -19.91 0.56 -3.42
C ILE A 9 -20.35 -0.49 -2.40
N ALA A 10 -21.24 -1.39 -2.79
CA ALA A 10 -21.75 -2.42 -1.90
C ALA A 10 -22.14 -3.69 -2.67
N PHE A 11 -21.91 -4.84 -2.07
CA PHE A 11 -22.37 -6.12 -2.55
C PHE A 11 -22.78 -7.00 -1.37
N ARG A 12 -24.07 -7.34 -1.27
CA ARG A 12 -24.64 -8.09 -0.14
C ARG A 12 -24.26 -7.43 1.21
N GLN A 13 -23.57 -8.18 2.09
CA GLN A 13 -23.20 -7.74 3.44
C GLN A 13 -21.94 -6.87 3.47
N LEU A 14 -21.22 -6.71 2.35
CA LEU A 14 -19.97 -5.98 2.27
C LEU A 14 -20.18 -4.61 1.61
N SER A 15 -19.67 -3.56 2.25
CA SER A 15 -19.70 -2.21 1.71
C SER A 15 -18.37 -1.49 1.90
N ALA A 16 -18.02 -0.59 0.96
CA ALA A 16 -16.85 0.25 1.05
C ALA A 16 -17.18 1.70 0.67
N ARG A 17 -16.53 2.65 1.35
CA ARG A 17 -16.58 4.07 1.02
C ARG A 17 -15.22 4.53 0.53
N LEU A 18 -15.24 5.26 -0.58
CA LEU A 18 -14.04 5.79 -1.24
C LEU A 18 -14.12 7.32 -1.26
N ARG A 19 -12.99 7.97 -1.00
CA ARG A 19 -12.83 9.42 -1.20
C ARG A 19 -11.71 9.68 -2.22
N PRO A 20 -12.05 9.87 -3.49
CA PRO A 20 -11.07 10.09 -4.55
C PRO A 20 -10.16 11.29 -4.29
N SER A 21 -10.72 12.42 -3.81
CA SER A 21 -9.97 13.63 -3.47
C SER A 21 -9.01 13.46 -2.28
N TRP A 22 -9.12 12.38 -1.51
CA TRP A 22 -8.27 12.07 -0.35
C TRP A 22 -7.17 11.04 -0.68
N GLY A 23 -6.52 11.21 -1.82
CA GLY A 23 -5.47 10.29 -2.26
C GLY A 23 -5.98 8.95 -2.77
N GLY A 24 -7.22 8.94 -3.34
CA GLY A 24 -7.85 7.70 -3.77
C GLY A 24 -8.15 6.73 -2.61
N ARG A 25 -8.37 7.27 -1.41
CA ARG A 25 -8.49 6.49 -0.17
C ARG A 25 -9.80 5.73 -0.06
N MET A 26 -9.72 4.45 0.30
CA MET A 26 -10.83 3.71 0.89
C MET A 26 -10.93 4.12 2.35
N THR A 27 -12.01 4.82 2.73
CA THR A 27 -12.21 5.36 4.09
C THR A 27 -12.89 4.38 5.01
N HIS A 28 -13.67 3.44 4.48
CA HIS A 28 -14.38 2.41 5.21
C HIS A 28 -14.43 1.12 4.40
N LEU A 29 -14.29 0.00 5.07
CA LEU A 29 -14.68 -1.33 4.62
C LEU A 29 -15.45 -1.96 5.77
N HIS A 30 -16.73 -2.26 5.55
CA HIS A 30 -17.66 -2.69 6.59
C HIS A 30 -18.39 -3.96 6.14
N HIS A 31 -18.53 -4.91 7.07
CA HIS A 31 -19.34 -6.11 6.90
C HIS A 31 -20.49 -6.09 7.90
N GLU A 32 -21.72 -6.36 7.46
CA GLU A 32 -22.93 -6.25 8.30
C GLU A 32 -22.86 -7.08 9.59
N ASP A 33 -22.30 -8.30 9.54
CA ASP A 33 -22.19 -9.20 10.70
C ASP A 33 -20.93 -8.99 11.54
N HIS A 34 -19.86 -8.41 10.95
CA HIS A 34 -18.53 -8.35 11.57
C HIS A 34 -18.07 -6.91 11.89
N GLY A 35 -18.85 -5.91 11.46
CA GLY A 35 -18.51 -4.51 11.69
C GLY A 35 -17.39 -3.97 10.79
N ASP A 36 -16.65 -3.00 11.29
CA ASP A 36 -15.61 -2.31 10.53
C ASP A 36 -14.34 -3.16 10.41
N ILE A 37 -14.06 -3.65 9.20
CA ILE A 37 -12.87 -4.43 8.86
C ILE A 37 -11.62 -3.54 8.88
N LEU A 38 -11.73 -2.33 8.32
CA LEU A 38 -10.70 -1.30 8.40
C LEU A 38 -11.08 -0.27 9.47
N VAL A 39 -10.09 0.30 10.15
CA VAL A 39 -10.31 1.45 11.02
C VAL A 39 -10.99 2.54 10.21
N PRO A 40 -12.21 2.99 10.57
CA PRO A 40 -12.92 4.00 9.81
C PRO A 40 -12.17 5.33 9.83
N THR A 41 -12.08 5.98 8.67
CA THR A 41 -11.50 7.31 8.59
C THR A 41 -12.52 8.34 9.11
N ALA A 42 -12.21 8.95 10.23
CA ALA A 42 -13.00 10.04 10.80
C ALA A 42 -12.57 11.40 10.23
N GLY A 43 -13.46 12.38 10.34
CA GLY A 43 -13.20 13.78 10.00
C GLY A 43 -13.77 14.20 8.64
N GLU A 44 -13.82 15.52 8.45
CA GLU A 44 -14.40 16.18 7.27
C GLU A 44 -13.33 16.79 6.35
N SER A 45 -12.06 16.80 6.80
CA SER A 45 -10.92 17.36 6.06
C SER A 45 -9.78 16.36 5.96
N PHE A 46 -8.99 16.49 4.92
CA PHE A 46 -7.82 15.66 4.65
C PHE A 46 -6.56 16.53 4.63
N ASP A 47 -5.62 16.21 5.51
CA ASP A 47 -4.26 16.74 5.46
C ASP A 47 -3.36 15.71 4.74
N PRO A 48 -2.89 15.97 3.52
CA PRO A 48 -2.07 15.05 2.76
C PRO A 48 -0.67 14.81 3.37
N LEU A 49 -0.20 15.69 4.26
CA LEU A 49 1.08 15.55 4.94
C LEU A 49 0.96 14.93 6.34
N ASN A 50 -0.25 14.91 6.91
CA ASN A 50 -0.55 14.26 8.17
C ASN A 50 -1.83 13.41 8.04
N TRP A 51 -1.79 12.48 7.09
CA TRP A 51 -2.95 11.65 6.74
C TRP A 51 -3.46 10.78 7.90
N PRO A 52 -4.76 10.47 7.91
CA PRO A 52 -5.35 9.60 8.94
C PRO A 52 -4.70 8.22 8.97
N ARG A 53 -4.46 7.69 10.18
CA ARG A 53 -4.03 6.30 10.40
C ARG A 53 -5.24 5.37 10.37
N ALA A 54 -5.93 5.35 9.24
CA ALA A 54 -7.24 4.72 9.06
C ALA A 54 -7.52 4.45 7.59
N GLY A 55 -8.48 3.58 7.29
CA GLY A 55 -8.85 3.21 5.94
C GLY A 55 -7.75 2.45 5.21
N ALA A 56 -7.63 2.66 3.90
CA ALA A 56 -6.56 2.12 3.07
C ALA A 56 -6.23 3.06 1.91
N TYR A 57 -4.97 3.06 1.45
CA TYR A 57 -4.54 3.91 0.34
C TYR A 57 -3.43 3.26 -0.49
N PRO A 58 -3.24 3.69 -1.77
CA PRO A 58 -2.21 3.16 -2.63
C PRO A 58 -0.83 3.71 -2.27
N LEU A 59 0.18 2.87 -2.42
CA LEU A 59 1.59 3.21 -2.29
C LEU A 59 2.24 3.17 -3.68
N ILE A 60 2.27 4.31 -4.36
CA ILE A 60 2.74 4.47 -5.74
C ILE A 60 3.51 5.81 -5.84
N PRO A 61 4.65 5.86 -6.51
CA PRO A 61 5.42 4.78 -7.15
C PRO A 61 6.48 4.14 -6.25
N TYR A 62 6.49 4.45 -4.97
CA TYR A 62 7.31 3.78 -3.93
C TYR A 62 6.61 3.82 -2.59
N HIS A 63 7.05 2.96 -1.67
CA HIS A 63 6.52 2.91 -0.32
C HIS A 63 7.62 3.08 0.73
N ASN A 64 7.21 3.32 1.97
CA ASN A 64 8.07 3.52 3.11
C ASN A 64 9.05 4.69 2.92
N ARG A 65 10.15 4.71 3.70
CA ARG A 65 11.10 5.81 3.78
C ARG A 65 12.14 5.74 2.64
N LEU A 66 12.41 6.89 2.05
CA LEU A 66 13.57 7.12 1.18
C LEU A 66 14.53 8.04 1.92
N TYR A 67 15.62 7.48 2.43
CA TYR A 67 16.62 8.20 3.20
C TYR A 67 17.30 9.30 2.39
N GLY A 68 17.44 10.49 3.02
CA GLY A 68 18.03 11.66 2.36
C GLY A 68 17.26 12.14 1.14
N SER A 69 16.00 11.69 0.95
CA SER A 69 15.13 12.09 -0.16
C SER A 69 15.78 12.02 -1.53
N SER A 70 16.64 11.04 -1.79
CA SER A 70 17.31 10.94 -3.07
C SER A 70 17.54 9.50 -3.51
N PHE A 71 17.60 9.29 -4.83
CA PHE A 71 17.98 8.04 -5.46
C PHE A 71 18.73 8.31 -6.76
N VAL A 72 19.49 7.31 -7.24
CA VAL A 72 20.13 7.35 -8.54
C VAL A 72 19.36 6.44 -9.50
N HIS A 73 19.10 6.89 -10.71
CA HIS A 73 18.54 6.08 -11.79
C HIS A 73 19.17 6.46 -13.13
N ALA A 74 19.67 5.46 -13.86
CA ALA A 74 20.42 5.65 -15.12
C ALA A 74 21.57 6.67 -14.97
N ASP A 75 22.39 6.50 -13.93
CA ASP A 75 23.51 7.36 -13.55
C ASP A 75 23.13 8.83 -13.20
N ILE A 76 21.83 9.14 -13.10
CA ILE A 76 21.33 10.46 -12.73
C ILE A 76 20.82 10.41 -11.30
N ARG A 77 21.32 11.34 -10.46
CA ARG A 77 20.77 11.58 -9.12
C ARG A 77 19.49 12.38 -9.22
N HIS A 78 18.45 11.90 -8.53
CA HIS A 78 17.17 12.57 -8.36
C HIS A 78 17.01 12.93 -6.88
N ASP A 79 16.82 14.20 -6.60
CA ASP A 79 16.52 14.72 -5.25
C ASP A 79 15.01 15.00 -5.18
N LEU A 80 14.35 14.49 -4.15
CA LEU A 80 12.91 14.63 -3.92
C LEU A 80 12.65 15.64 -2.80
N LEU A 81 11.43 16.15 -2.74
CA LEU A 81 10.97 16.96 -1.63
C LEU A 81 10.89 16.10 -0.36
N PRO A 82 11.61 16.43 0.73
CA PRO A 82 11.49 15.72 2.00
C PRO A 82 10.09 15.83 2.59
N HIS A 83 9.67 14.79 3.31
CA HIS A 83 8.44 14.87 4.11
C HIS A 83 8.67 15.78 5.32
N PRO A 84 7.85 16.83 5.58
CA PRO A 84 8.12 17.84 6.60
C PRO A 84 8.38 17.26 8.00
N ALA A 85 7.64 16.24 8.40
CA ALA A 85 7.79 15.60 9.71
C ALA A 85 8.94 14.57 9.79
N LEU A 86 9.61 14.25 8.66
CA LEU A 86 10.64 13.20 8.58
C LEU A 86 11.92 13.70 7.92
N SER A 87 12.02 15.02 7.67
CA SER A 87 13.22 15.61 7.05
C SER A 87 14.51 15.10 7.71
N PRO A 88 15.53 14.70 6.92
CA PRO A 88 15.68 14.92 5.47
C PRO A 88 15.06 13.84 4.57
N ASP A 89 14.22 12.94 5.08
CA ASP A 89 13.72 11.80 4.35
C ASP A 89 12.38 12.06 3.65
N ALA A 90 12.16 11.43 2.49
CA ALA A 90 10.85 11.34 1.87
C ALA A 90 10.11 10.08 2.36
N MET A 91 8.76 10.12 2.32
CA MET A 91 7.93 9.03 2.81
C MET A 91 6.81 8.76 1.81
N HIS A 92 6.67 7.50 1.42
CA HIS A 92 5.70 7.02 0.45
C HIS A 92 5.73 7.82 -0.87
N GLY A 93 5.19 7.30 -1.92
CA GLY A 93 5.04 8.04 -3.17
C GLY A 93 3.92 9.08 -3.10
N PRO A 94 3.84 10.03 -4.04
CA PRO A 94 2.87 11.11 -4.01
C PRO A 94 1.42 10.66 -4.25
N ALA A 95 1.16 9.49 -4.81
CA ALA A 95 -0.17 9.10 -5.27
C ALA A 95 -1.25 9.18 -4.17
N HIS A 96 -0.93 8.77 -2.92
CA HIS A 96 -1.86 8.82 -1.80
C HIS A 96 -2.14 10.23 -1.26
N ARG A 97 -1.50 11.26 -1.84
CA ARG A 97 -1.66 12.67 -1.48
C ARG A 97 -2.32 13.50 -2.59
N ARG A 98 -2.54 12.93 -3.75
CA ARG A 98 -3.16 13.61 -4.89
C ARG A 98 -4.64 13.25 -5.00
N SER A 99 -5.41 14.15 -5.58
CA SER A 99 -6.80 13.86 -5.95
C SER A 99 -6.82 12.90 -7.14
N TRP A 100 -7.70 11.90 -7.08
CA TRP A 100 -7.95 10.93 -8.13
C TRP A 100 -9.29 11.23 -8.79
N ASP A 101 -9.42 10.88 -10.06
CA ASP A 101 -10.67 10.94 -10.80
C ASP A 101 -11.37 9.57 -10.80
N ILE A 102 -12.70 9.57 -10.91
CA ILE A 102 -13.49 8.35 -11.08
C ILE A 102 -13.52 8.03 -12.57
N SER A 103 -12.93 6.90 -12.94
CA SER A 103 -12.94 6.39 -14.33
C SER A 103 -14.17 5.53 -14.62
N SER A 104 -14.58 4.71 -13.65
CA SER A 104 -15.82 3.92 -13.76
C SER A 104 -16.44 3.71 -12.37
N LEU A 105 -17.78 3.57 -12.35
CA LEU A 105 -18.53 3.33 -11.11
C LEU A 105 -19.76 2.46 -11.41
N ALA A 106 -19.90 1.37 -10.65
CA ALA A 106 -21.09 0.54 -10.59
C ALA A 106 -21.48 0.32 -9.11
N ALA A 107 -22.51 -0.48 -8.86
CA ALA A 107 -23.00 -0.71 -7.50
C ALA A 107 -21.96 -1.40 -6.60
N ASP A 108 -21.17 -2.28 -7.16
CA ASP A 108 -20.21 -3.19 -6.48
C ASP A 108 -18.75 -2.92 -6.87
N GLN A 109 -18.49 -1.97 -7.75
CA GLN A 109 -17.12 -1.68 -8.21
C GLN A 109 -16.90 -0.20 -8.52
N CYS A 110 -15.66 0.25 -8.33
CA CYS A 110 -15.21 1.59 -8.67
C CYS A 110 -13.76 1.55 -9.16
N THR A 111 -13.46 2.27 -10.25
CA THR A 111 -12.09 2.48 -10.71
C THR A 111 -11.73 3.95 -10.59
N LEU A 112 -10.63 4.22 -9.91
CA LEU A 112 -10.05 5.54 -9.77
C LEU A 112 -8.78 5.65 -10.62
N VAL A 113 -8.50 6.83 -11.15
CA VAL A 113 -7.34 7.12 -11.99
C VAL A 113 -6.65 8.40 -11.52
N LEU A 114 -5.32 8.39 -11.59
CA LEU A 114 -4.46 9.54 -11.35
C LEU A 114 -3.49 9.71 -12.51
N ASP A 115 -3.61 10.81 -13.24
CA ASP A 115 -2.59 11.26 -14.19
C ASP A 115 -1.61 12.19 -13.47
N TYR A 116 -0.50 11.62 -12.98
CA TYR A 116 0.52 12.34 -12.25
C TYR A 116 1.51 12.99 -13.21
N LYS A 117 1.72 14.28 -13.05
CA LYS A 117 2.79 15.02 -13.75
C LYS A 117 4.00 15.14 -12.84
N ALA A 118 5.18 14.91 -13.42
CA ALA A 118 6.46 15.03 -12.71
C ALA A 118 6.57 16.36 -11.97
N ASP A 119 6.98 16.30 -10.69
CA ASP A 119 7.20 17.46 -9.82
C ASP A 119 8.34 17.19 -8.82
N ALA A 120 8.48 18.04 -7.80
CA ALA A 120 9.52 17.88 -6.78
C ALA A 120 9.34 16.67 -5.85
N GLU A 121 8.14 16.06 -5.80
CA GLU A 121 7.91 14.87 -4.99
C GLU A 121 8.24 13.56 -5.75
N TRP A 122 8.13 13.60 -7.11
CA TRP A 122 8.53 12.48 -7.97
C TRP A 122 8.86 12.97 -9.39
N PRO A 123 10.06 12.66 -9.93
CA PRO A 123 10.57 13.29 -11.16
C PRO A 123 10.07 12.65 -12.46
N PHE A 124 9.13 11.71 -12.40
CA PHE A 124 8.62 11.01 -13.57
C PHE A 124 7.09 11.05 -13.62
N SER A 125 6.55 11.39 -14.79
CA SER A 125 5.10 11.37 -15.03
C SER A 125 4.61 9.94 -15.18
N PHE A 126 3.47 9.64 -14.59
CA PHE A 126 2.84 8.32 -14.69
C PHE A 126 1.32 8.42 -14.65
N ARG A 127 0.65 7.38 -15.13
CA ARG A 127 -0.78 7.14 -14.88
C ARG A 127 -0.88 5.98 -13.89
N ALA A 128 -1.58 6.22 -12.78
CA ALA A 128 -1.93 5.17 -11.82
C ALA A 128 -3.42 4.88 -11.88
N GLU A 129 -3.79 3.61 -11.71
CA GLU A 129 -5.18 3.19 -11.59
C GLU A 129 -5.32 2.29 -10.37
N GLN A 130 -6.43 2.42 -9.65
CA GLN A 130 -6.85 1.47 -8.62
C GLN A 130 -8.33 1.14 -8.80
N SER A 131 -8.61 -0.15 -8.92
CA SER A 131 -9.96 -0.68 -9.03
C SER A 131 -10.32 -1.43 -7.78
N PHE A 132 -11.54 -1.22 -7.31
CA PHE A 132 -12.13 -1.91 -6.17
C PHE A 132 -13.34 -2.69 -6.65
N MET A 133 -13.41 -3.97 -6.32
CA MET A 133 -14.54 -4.83 -6.63
C MET A 133 -14.94 -5.61 -5.38
N LEU A 134 -16.23 -5.58 -5.06
CA LEU A 134 -16.82 -6.33 -3.96
C LEU A 134 -17.56 -7.56 -4.48
N GLU A 135 -17.29 -8.68 -3.85
CA GLU A 135 -18.05 -9.92 -3.98
C GLU A 135 -18.65 -10.28 -2.61
N SER A 136 -19.34 -11.40 -2.45
CA SER A 136 -20.07 -11.72 -1.21
C SER A 136 -19.26 -11.46 0.07
N ASN A 137 -18.06 -12.06 0.16
CA ASN A 137 -17.17 -11.91 1.32
C ASN A 137 -15.75 -11.57 0.90
N ARG A 138 -15.60 -10.86 -0.22
CA ARG A 138 -14.27 -10.54 -0.77
C ARG A 138 -14.23 -9.13 -1.32
N LEU A 139 -13.14 -8.44 -0.99
CA LEU A 139 -12.67 -7.24 -1.67
C LEU A 139 -11.49 -7.62 -2.56
N THR A 140 -11.56 -7.27 -3.85
CA THR A 140 -10.40 -7.28 -4.75
C THR A 140 -9.98 -5.84 -5.03
N VAL A 141 -8.68 -5.56 -4.86
CA VAL A 141 -8.05 -4.28 -5.21
C VAL A 141 -7.02 -4.55 -6.30
N GLU A 142 -7.23 -4.01 -7.48
CA GLU A 142 -6.21 -3.99 -8.54
C GLU A 142 -5.49 -2.64 -8.52
N LEU A 143 -4.17 -2.68 -8.50
CA LEU A 143 -3.31 -1.51 -8.62
C LEU A 143 -2.50 -1.59 -9.91
N SER A 144 -2.32 -0.44 -10.56
CA SER A 144 -1.39 -0.36 -11.69
C SER A 144 -0.72 1.00 -11.78
N ILE A 145 0.45 1.00 -12.45
CA ILE A 145 1.19 2.18 -12.86
C ILE A 145 1.66 2.03 -14.29
N THR A 146 1.44 3.06 -15.11
CA THR A 146 1.90 3.15 -16.50
C THR A 146 2.91 4.29 -16.63
N ASN A 147 4.05 4.01 -17.23
CA ASN A 147 5.08 5.00 -17.50
C ASN A 147 4.65 5.96 -18.62
N LEU A 148 4.55 7.24 -18.34
CA LEU A 148 4.24 8.29 -19.33
C LEU A 148 5.49 9.04 -19.82
N GLU A 149 6.68 8.69 -19.32
CA GLU A 149 7.94 9.24 -19.81
C GLU A 149 8.39 8.56 -21.12
N ASN A 150 9.32 9.19 -21.82
CA ASN A 150 9.94 8.65 -23.04
C ASN A 150 11.20 7.79 -22.77
N ARG A 151 11.44 7.42 -21.51
CA ARG A 151 12.58 6.63 -21.01
C ARG A 151 12.10 5.63 -19.96
N PRO A 152 12.86 4.54 -19.70
CA PRO A 152 12.57 3.65 -18.59
C PRO A 152 12.60 4.39 -17.24
N VAL A 153 11.70 4.01 -16.30
CA VAL A 153 11.61 4.63 -14.96
C VAL A 153 11.45 3.57 -13.88
N PRO A 154 12.02 3.80 -12.67
CA PRO A 154 11.83 2.88 -11.55
C PRO A 154 10.44 3.08 -10.94
N VAL A 155 9.76 1.99 -10.59
CA VAL A 155 8.43 2.02 -9.98
C VAL A 155 8.24 0.88 -8.99
N SER A 156 7.29 1.05 -8.09
CA SER A 156 6.72 -0.03 -7.28
C SER A 156 5.23 0.19 -7.04
N LEU A 157 4.55 -0.86 -6.61
CA LEU A 157 3.15 -0.88 -6.21
C LEU A 157 3.04 -1.33 -4.76
N GLY A 158 2.04 -0.82 -4.04
CA GLY A 158 1.67 -1.30 -2.73
C GLY A 158 0.31 -0.78 -2.29
N TRP A 159 -0.24 -1.42 -1.26
CA TRP A 159 -1.50 -1.03 -0.65
C TRP A 159 -1.35 -1.02 0.86
N HIS A 160 -1.86 0.02 1.52
CA HIS A 160 -1.66 0.28 2.94
C HIS A 160 -3.00 0.26 3.70
N PRO A 161 -3.52 -0.93 4.05
CA PRO A 161 -4.73 -1.07 4.86
C PRO A 161 -4.41 -0.92 6.34
N TYR A 162 -5.32 -0.30 7.09
CA TYR A 162 -5.34 -0.24 8.55
C TYR A 162 -6.46 -1.14 9.06
N PHE A 163 -6.17 -2.42 9.31
CA PHE A 163 -7.14 -3.36 9.87
C PHE A 163 -7.45 -3.01 11.32
N SER A 164 -8.72 -3.09 11.72
CA SER A 164 -9.14 -2.78 13.08
C SER A 164 -8.58 -3.82 14.06
N ALA A 165 -7.65 -3.41 14.92
CA ALA A 165 -7.07 -4.26 15.95
C ALA A 165 -7.79 -4.13 17.30
N GLU A 166 -8.73 -3.21 17.44
CA GLU A 166 -9.55 -3.04 18.66
C GLU A 166 -10.44 -4.25 18.96
N LEU A 167 -10.70 -5.08 17.93
CA LEU A 167 -11.47 -6.32 18.07
C LEU A 167 -10.67 -7.47 18.71
N GLY A 168 -9.39 -7.25 19.01
CA GLY A 168 -8.46 -8.30 19.39
C GLY A 168 -8.15 -9.21 18.20
N CYS A 169 -6.91 -9.33 17.81
CA CYS A 169 -6.56 -10.17 16.66
C CYS A 169 -5.21 -10.84 16.80
N ASP A 170 -5.18 -12.12 16.44
CA ASP A 170 -3.95 -12.84 16.14
C ASP A 170 -3.63 -12.70 14.66
N ALA A 171 -2.35 -12.63 14.31
CA ALA A 171 -1.95 -12.52 12.92
C ALA A 171 -0.80 -13.47 12.58
N SER A 172 -0.83 -13.98 11.35
CA SER A 172 0.17 -14.91 10.85
C SER A 172 0.41 -14.70 9.35
N THR A 173 1.54 -15.22 8.86
CA THR A 173 1.84 -15.29 7.43
C THR A 173 2.72 -16.51 7.16
N ASP A 174 2.59 -17.10 5.98
CA ASP A 174 3.43 -18.20 5.51
C ASP A 174 4.81 -17.73 5.00
N ALA A 175 5.09 -16.42 5.07
CA ALA A 175 6.36 -15.86 4.62
C ALA A 175 7.55 -16.64 5.19
N LYS A 176 8.49 -17.05 4.34
CA LYS A 176 9.64 -17.86 4.73
C LYS A 176 10.85 -17.04 5.14
N LEU A 177 10.93 -15.80 4.66
CA LEU A 177 12.07 -14.92 4.89
C LEU A 177 11.62 -13.61 5.52
N GLN A 178 12.51 -13.03 6.35
CA GLN A 178 12.33 -11.74 7.00
C GLN A 178 13.60 -10.90 6.85
N TYR A 179 13.44 -9.62 6.58
CA TYR A 179 14.58 -8.71 6.46
C TYR A 179 15.10 -8.29 7.84
N PRO A 180 16.44 -8.26 8.04
CA PRO A 180 17.06 -7.57 9.17
C PRO A 180 16.75 -6.07 9.12
N LEU A 181 16.47 -5.48 10.28
CA LEU A 181 15.99 -4.11 10.41
C LEU A 181 17.02 -3.23 11.12
N ASP A 182 17.01 -1.94 10.82
CA ASP A 182 17.70 -0.90 11.58
C ASP A 182 16.88 -0.46 12.79
N VAL A 183 17.37 0.55 13.50
CA VAL A 183 16.73 1.12 14.69
C VAL A 183 15.39 1.83 14.40
N GLN A 184 15.08 2.10 13.14
CA GLN A 184 13.82 2.71 12.69
C GLN A 184 12.85 1.67 12.10
N ASN A 185 13.14 0.38 12.26
CA ASN A 185 12.37 -0.73 11.71
C ASN A 185 12.31 -0.73 10.17
N VAL A 186 13.37 -0.26 9.50
CA VAL A 186 13.51 -0.30 8.05
C VAL A 186 14.59 -1.32 7.67
N PRO A 187 14.45 -2.09 6.57
CA PRO A 187 15.46 -3.04 6.11
C PRO A 187 16.84 -2.39 5.92
N THR A 188 17.87 -3.04 6.47
CA THR A 188 19.26 -2.54 6.49
C THR A 188 19.98 -2.61 5.15
N GLY A 189 19.33 -3.11 4.09
CA GLY A 189 19.98 -3.43 2.82
C GLY A 189 20.58 -4.85 2.77
N GLN A 190 20.65 -5.57 3.88
CA GLN A 190 21.07 -6.97 3.92
C GLN A 190 20.03 -7.88 3.26
N GLN A 191 20.45 -9.11 2.93
CA GLN A 191 19.54 -10.14 2.43
C GLN A 191 18.58 -10.59 3.53
N ALA A 192 17.36 -10.96 3.14
CA ALA A 192 16.42 -11.58 4.05
C ALA A 192 16.96 -12.92 4.60
N VAL A 193 16.63 -13.22 5.83
CA VAL A 193 17.05 -14.45 6.52
C VAL A 193 15.84 -15.33 6.85
N PRO A 194 16.01 -16.66 6.98
CA PRO A 194 14.92 -17.55 7.36
C PRO A 194 14.26 -17.12 8.68
N ARG A 195 12.96 -17.16 8.75
CA ARG A 195 12.18 -16.91 9.97
C ARG A 195 11.75 -18.21 10.62
N SER A 196 11.63 -18.20 11.94
CA SER A 196 11.34 -19.39 12.74
C SER A 196 9.85 -19.58 13.09
N LYS A 197 9.02 -18.54 12.92
CA LYS A 197 7.61 -18.57 13.35
C LYS A 197 6.68 -17.94 12.31
N PRO A 198 5.52 -18.56 12.04
CA PRO A 198 4.52 -17.99 11.13
C PRO A 198 3.75 -16.81 11.73
N THR A 199 3.79 -16.61 13.07
CA THR A 199 3.04 -15.56 13.76
C THR A 199 3.63 -14.17 13.51
N ILE A 200 2.76 -13.17 13.44
CA ILE A 200 3.08 -11.76 13.50
C ILE A 200 2.89 -11.32 14.96
N PRO A 201 3.88 -10.69 15.62
CA PRO A 201 3.79 -10.41 17.04
C PRO A 201 2.53 -9.61 17.43
N ALA A 202 1.95 -9.94 18.60
CA ALA A 202 0.82 -9.19 19.16
C ALA A 202 1.26 -7.89 19.87
N THR A 203 2.56 -7.73 20.16
CA THR A 203 3.12 -6.47 20.69
C THR A 203 2.98 -5.33 19.68
N THR A 204 3.00 -4.10 20.16
CA THR A 204 2.83 -2.90 19.32
C THR A 204 4.13 -2.12 19.15
N GLY A 205 4.14 -1.12 18.25
CA GLY A 205 5.27 -0.21 18.06
C GLY A 205 6.38 -0.74 17.15
N TYR A 206 6.09 -1.69 16.27
CA TYR A 206 7.07 -2.22 15.32
C TYR A 206 6.59 -2.12 13.87
N THR A 207 7.55 -2.22 12.95
CA THR A 207 7.33 -2.57 11.53
C THR A 207 8.25 -3.73 11.19
N LEU A 208 7.71 -4.79 10.58
CA LEU A 208 8.45 -5.95 10.11
C LEU A 208 8.31 -6.04 8.58
N HIS A 209 9.32 -6.59 7.92
CA HIS A 209 9.31 -6.75 6.46
C HIS A 209 9.63 -8.20 6.11
N PHE A 210 8.71 -8.81 5.36
CA PHE A 210 8.77 -10.20 4.93
C PHE A 210 8.87 -10.31 3.42
N THR A 211 9.37 -11.46 2.94
CA THR A 211 9.34 -11.85 1.54
C THR A 211 9.17 -13.37 1.43
N ASP A 212 8.94 -13.86 0.21
CA ASP A 212 8.56 -15.27 -0.04
C ASP A 212 7.31 -15.66 0.76
N TRP A 213 6.24 -14.92 0.52
CA TRP A 213 4.92 -15.07 1.12
C TRP A 213 3.85 -15.30 0.06
N SER A 214 2.76 -15.96 0.41
CA SER A 214 1.59 -16.12 -0.44
C SER A 214 0.30 -15.68 0.22
N TYR A 215 0.23 -15.73 1.57
CA TYR A 215 -0.91 -15.22 2.31
C TYR A 215 -0.51 -14.61 3.66
N ALA A 216 -1.39 -13.77 4.18
CA ALA A 216 -1.41 -13.37 5.58
C ALA A 216 -2.84 -13.52 6.12
N ARG A 217 -2.97 -13.90 7.40
CA ARG A 217 -4.27 -14.12 8.05
C ARG A 217 -4.35 -13.28 9.31
N ILE A 218 -5.52 -12.71 9.56
CA ILE A 218 -5.88 -12.05 10.82
C ILE A 218 -7.07 -12.81 11.39
N GLY A 219 -6.90 -13.39 12.57
CA GLY A 219 -7.96 -14.12 13.29
C GLY A 219 -8.65 -13.23 14.32
N PHE A 220 -9.98 -13.24 14.32
CA PHE A 220 -10.86 -12.66 15.32
C PHE A 220 -11.68 -13.76 15.97
N ASP A 221 -12.43 -13.46 17.02
CA ASP A 221 -13.19 -14.48 17.78
C ASP A 221 -14.21 -15.23 16.91
N SER A 222 -14.86 -14.55 15.94
CA SER A 222 -15.97 -15.10 15.14
C SER A 222 -15.69 -15.22 13.64
N PHE A 223 -14.57 -14.67 13.15
CA PHE A 223 -14.21 -14.68 11.73
C PHE A 223 -12.70 -14.54 11.54
N SER A 224 -12.23 -14.72 10.33
CA SER A 224 -10.86 -14.39 9.96
C SER A 224 -10.79 -13.62 8.65
N LEU A 225 -9.74 -12.85 8.47
CA LEU A 225 -9.38 -12.21 7.21
C LEU A 225 -8.24 -12.99 6.57
N LEU A 226 -8.39 -13.32 5.30
CA LEU A 226 -7.34 -13.89 4.47
C LEU A 226 -6.93 -12.86 3.43
N LEU A 227 -5.67 -12.43 3.49
CA LEU A 227 -5.05 -11.50 2.57
C LEU A 227 -4.11 -12.26 1.64
N GLU A 228 -4.35 -12.17 0.34
CA GLU A 228 -3.55 -12.77 -0.73
C GLU A 228 -3.21 -11.69 -1.77
N ALA A 229 -2.12 -11.87 -2.51
CA ALA A 229 -1.75 -10.94 -3.56
C ALA A 229 -1.04 -11.63 -4.72
N ASP A 230 -1.09 -11.01 -5.89
CA ASP A 230 -0.37 -11.48 -7.07
C ASP A 230 1.16 -11.41 -6.83
N PRO A 231 1.97 -12.23 -7.54
CA PRO A 231 3.42 -12.34 -7.32
C PRO A 231 4.21 -11.04 -7.45
N VAL A 232 3.65 -10.00 -8.11
CA VAL A 232 4.27 -8.67 -8.16
C VAL A 232 4.41 -8.06 -6.76
N PHE A 233 3.51 -8.37 -5.83
CA PHE A 233 3.59 -8.00 -4.43
C PHE A 233 4.43 -9.00 -3.64
N SER A 234 5.69 -9.14 -4.02
CA SER A 234 6.61 -10.15 -3.48
C SER A 234 6.99 -9.92 -2.01
N ASN A 235 6.67 -8.75 -1.46
CA ASN A 235 6.98 -8.37 -0.10
C ASN A 235 5.71 -8.04 0.70
N LEU A 236 5.78 -8.24 2.01
CA LEU A 236 4.72 -7.92 2.96
C LEU A 236 5.33 -7.11 4.11
N ALA A 237 4.84 -5.88 4.31
CA ALA A 237 5.15 -5.13 5.51
C ALA A 237 4.05 -5.33 6.57
N ALA A 238 4.44 -5.52 7.82
CA ALA A 238 3.53 -5.64 8.97
C ALA A 238 3.86 -4.55 9.98
N HIS A 239 2.91 -3.62 10.20
CA HIS A 239 3.04 -2.54 11.17
C HIS A 239 1.89 -2.60 12.17
N ARG A 240 2.21 -2.76 13.47
CA ARG A 240 1.20 -2.87 14.54
C ARG A 240 1.32 -1.73 15.53
N MET A 241 0.17 -1.12 15.80
CA MET A 241 -0.04 -0.15 16.88
C MET A 241 -1.25 -0.57 17.71
N ASP A 242 -1.55 0.14 18.79
CA ASP A 242 -2.62 -0.24 19.74
C ASP A 242 -4.00 -0.36 19.07
N ARG A 243 -4.29 0.48 18.07
CA ARG A 243 -5.61 0.57 17.44
C ARG A 243 -5.70 -0.15 16.10
N TYR A 244 -4.58 -0.52 15.48
CA TYR A 244 -4.58 -1.11 14.15
C TYR A 244 -3.41 -2.06 13.91
N LEU A 245 -3.64 -2.96 12.96
CA LEU A 245 -2.61 -3.74 12.29
C LEU A 245 -2.63 -3.40 10.80
N CYS A 246 -1.49 -3.01 10.25
CA CYS A 246 -1.30 -2.92 8.80
C CYS A 246 -0.62 -4.20 8.32
N LEU A 247 -1.17 -4.82 7.29
CA LEU A 247 -0.53 -5.86 6.49
C LEU A 247 -0.51 -5.34 5.06
N GLU A 248 0.64 -4.92 4.61
CA GLU A 248 0.83 -4.15 3.38
C GLU A 248 1.48 -5.01 2.30
N PRO A 249 0.73 -5.53 1.32
CA PRO A 249 1.31 -6.11 0.12
C PRO A 249 2.04 -5.02 -0.66
N VAL A 250 3.34 -5.22 -0.93
CA VAL A 250 4.19 -4.27 -1.63
C VAL A 250 5.11 -5.00 -2.61
N SER A 251 5.40 -4.39 -3.75
CA SER A 251 6.28 -5.02 -4.75
C SER A 251 7.75 -4.86 -4.38
N MET A 252 8.14 -3.78 -3.72
CA MET A 252 9.52 -3.42 -3.42
C MET A 252 9.84 -3.65 -1.93
N VAL A 253 11.10 -3.93 -1.62
CA VAL A 253 11.60 -3.87 -0.24
C VAL A 253 11.70 -2.40 0.20
N ALA A 254 11.26 -2.09 1.43
CA ALA A 254 11.36 -0.73 1.95
C ALA A 254 12.81 -0.20 1.90
N GLY A 255 12.97 1.02 1.43
CA GLY A 255 14.29 1.66 1.27
C GLY A 255 15.09 1.21 0.05
N ALA A 256 14.67 0.17 -0.68
CA ALA A 256 15.46 -0.37 -1.80
C ALA A 256 15.69 0.64 -2.93
N LEU A 257 14.76 1.57 -3.15
CA LEU A 257 14.94 2.62 -4.17
C LEU A 257 16.18 3.49 -3.91
N GLY A 258 16.55 3.71 -2.65
CA GLY A 258 17.73 4.48 -2.25
C GLY A 258 19.05 3.73 -2.37
N LEU A 259 19.03 2.42 -2.60
CA LEU A 259 20.25 1.62 -2.79
C LEU A 259 20.87 1.89 -4.16
N PRO A 260 22.19 1.63 -4.34
CA PRO A 260 22.81 1.58 -5.65
C PRO A 260 22.05 0.63 -6.59
N GLU A 261 21.92 0.97 -7.88
CA GLU A 261 21.14 0.19 -8.83
C GLU A 261 21.47 -1.32 -8.87
N PRO A 262 22.76 -1.74 -8.83
CA PRO A 262 23.08 -3.17 -8.79
C PRO A 262 22.52 -3.90 -7.55
N GLU A 263 22.37 -3.19 -6.43
CA GLU A 263 21.87 -3.75 -5.17
C GLU A 263 20.33 -3.84 -5.11
N ARG A 264 19.62 -3.20 -6.04
CA ARG A 264 18.16 -3.27 -6.17
C ARG A 264 17.66 -4.58 -6.77
N ASN A 265 18.57 -5.31 -7.45
CA ASN A 265 18.23 -6.58 -8.08
C ASN A 265 17.67 -7.58 -7.06
N GLY A 266 16.50 -8.16 -7.37
CA GLY A 266 15.78 -9.07 -6.47
C GLY A 266 15.08 -8.38 -5.29
N ARG A 267 15.01 -7.05 -5.25
CA ARG A 267 14.34 -6.28 -4.20
C ARG A 267 13.04 -5.61 -4.66
N GLY A 268 12.55 -5.98 -5.85
CA GLY A 268 11.24 -5.58 -6.36
C GLY A 268 11.13 -4.11 -6.78
N VAL A 269 12.26 -3.43 -7.02
CA VAL A 269 12.27 -2.16 -7.74
C VAL A 269 12.19 -2.50 -9.23
N GLU A 270 11.00 -2.33 -9.80
CA GLU A 270 10.79 -2.60 -11.23
C GLU A 270 11.20 -1.39 -12.06
N THR A 271 11.76 -1.66 -13.24
CA THR A 271 12.03 -0.60 -14.24
C THR A 271 11.12 -0.86 -15.44
N ILE A 272 10.18 0.05 -15.71
CA ILE A 272 9.22 -0.07 -16.80
C ILE A 272 9.55 0.89 -17.96
N SER A 273 9.47 0.36 -19.18
CA SER A 273 9.72 1.09 -20.42
C SER A 273 8.62 2.10 -20.73
N PRO A 274 8.84 3.07 -21.65
CA PRO A 274 7.80 4.00 -22.11
C PRO A 274 6.51 3.28 -22.49
N GLY A 275 5.38 3.72 -21.92
CA GLY A 275 4.06 3.14 -22.15
C GLY A 275 3.82 1.76 -21.49
N GLN A 276 4.83 1.16 -20.89
CA GLN A 276 4.66 -0.11 -20.19
C GLN A 276 3.86 0.08 -18.90
N ARG A 277 3.01 -0.90 -18.58
CA ARG A 277 2.20 -0.98 -17.36
C ARG A 277 2.71 -2.10 -16.45
N LEU A 278 2.85 -1.80 -15.17
CA LEU A 278 2.98 -2.78 -14.08
C LEU A 278 1.64 -2.85 -13.35
N SER A 279 1.12 -4.06 -13.08
CA SER A 279 -0.14 -4.21 -12.36
C SER A 279 -0.18 -5.49 -11.51
N GLY A 280 -1.10 -5.54 -10.55
CA GLY A 280 -1.40 -6.72 -9.77
C GLY A 280 -2.62 -6.55 -8.88
N CYS A 281 -3.19 -7.68 -8.46
CA CYS A 281 -4.37 -7.77 -7.61
C CYS A 281 -4.00 -8.16 -6.18
N ILE A 282 -4.72 -7.58 -5.24
CA ILE A 282 -4.73 -7.90 -3.82
C ILE A 282 -6.15 -8.35 -3.48
N ARG A 283 -6.29 -9.46 -2.77
CA ARG A 283 -7.58 -10.06 -2.41
C ARG A 283 -7.69 -10.18 -0.90
N LEU A 284 -8.73 -9.62 -0.34
CA LEU A 284 -9.08 -9.74 1.07
C LEU A 284 -10.39 -10.51 1.18
N SER A 285 -10.32 -11.73 1.70
CA SER A 285 -11.48 -12.59 1.94
C SER A 285 -11.85 -12.59 3.42
N ILE A 286 -13.15 -12.56 3.72
CA ILE A 286 -13.72 -12.67 5.07
C ILE A 286 -14.24 -14.09 5.20
N GLU A 287 -13.68 -14.86 6.15
CA GLU A 287 -13.98 -16.27 6.38
C GLU A 287 -14.62 -16.42 7.77
N SER A 288 -15.84 -16.94 7.81
CA SER A 288 -16.64 -17.22 9.04
C SER A 288 -16.51 -18.66 9.49
#